data_4713bfa904ddc99835059fde7dfbb376
#
_entry.id   4713bfa904ddc99835059fde7dfbb376
#
_cell.length_a   1.000
_cell.length_b   1.000
_cell.length_c   1.000
_cell.angle_alpha   90.00
_cell.angle_beta   90.00
_cell.angle_gamma   90.00
#
_symmetry.space_group_name_H-M   'P 1'
#
loop_
_entity.id
_entity.type
_entity.pdbx_description
1 polymer ?
#
loop_
_entity_poly.entity_id
_entity_poly.type
_entity_poly.pdbx_seq_one_letter_code
_entity_poly.pdbx_strand_id
1 'polypeptide(L)'
;ALHHLVAEVLDNAMDEAVAGHATRIELRVEEGNRITVADNGRGIPVDEHPKYPGKSTLEVILSTLHSGGKFSGKAYATSGGLHGVGVSVVNALSSDTRVEVARDKQLYAQSFSRGQTLGALEELGPTPNRRGTTVSFVPDVEIFGDRQFSPKRLFKLARSKAYLFAGVEIRWKCAESLASEDVPAEAVFKFPGGLADHLAEQLGGRECVTTQPFAGNQDFPDEAGRVEWAIAWPLYSDGSTSWYCNTVPTPDGGTHEQGLRAALTKGLRGFGELTGAKKAKDLTADDVMTGAEVMLSVFIRDPQFQSQTKDRLTSPEAARLVENAVRDHFDHFLSDNMDRGKALLGQVMERMDERLRRKQEREIKRKTATNAKKLR
;
A
#
# COMPACT_ATOMS: atom_id res chain seq x y z
N ALA A 1 -10.80 -7.28 -10.84
CA ALA A 1 -11.58 -8.19 -10.00
C ALA A 1 -10.77 -9.41 -9.58
N LEU A 2 -10.29 -10.29 -10.52
CA LEU A 2 -9.61 -11.55 -10.18
C LEU A 2 -8.44 -11.38 -9.19
N HIS A 3 -7.51 -10.48 -9.48
CA HIS A 3 -6.32 -10.24 -8.64
C HIS A 3 -6.64 -9.64 -7.26
N HIS A 4 -7.84 -9.07 -7.06
CA HIS A 4 -8.27 -8.59 -5.75
C HIS A 4 -8.46 -9.74 -4.75
N LEU A 5 -8.79 -10.95 -5.22
CA LEU A 5 -8.88 -12.12 -4.34
C LEU A 5 -7.55 -12.39 -3.63
N VAL A 6 -6.44 -12.28 -4.37
CA VAL A 6 -5.10 -12.45 -3.80
C VAL A 6 -4.77 -11.31 -2.84
N ALA A 7 -5.12 -10.08 -3.21
CA ALA A 7 -4.90 -8.91 -2.36
C ALA A 7 -5.60 -9.06 -1.00
N GLU A 8 -6.85 -9.53 -0.98
CA GLU A 8 -7.61 -9.72 0.27
C GLU A 8 -6.97 -10.76 1.20
N VAL A 9 -6.50 -11.89 0.65
CA VAL A 9 -5.83 -12.92 1.47
C VAL A 9 -4.45 -12.43 1.94
N LEU A 10 -3.73 -11.74 1.07
CA LEU A 10 -2.42 -11.19 1.39
C LEU A 10 -2.53 -10.06 2.45
N ASP A 11 -3.56 -9.21 2.37
CA ASP A 11 -3.83 -8.17 3.35
C ASP A 11 -4.13 -8.75 4.73
N ASN A 12 -4.85 -9.88 4.81
CA ASN A 12 -5.04 -10.57 6.10
C ASN A 12 -3.73 -11.06 6.71
N ALA A 13 -2.83 -11.60 5.90
CA ALA A 13 -1.50 -12.00 6.36
C ALA A 13 -0.65 -10.79 6.79
N MET A 14 -0.74 -9.68 6.05
CA MET A 14 -0.09 -8.41 6.41
C MET A 14 -0.63 -7.82 7.71
N ASP A 15 -1.91 -7.94 7.98
CA ASP A 15 -2.50 -7.49 9.25
C ASP A 15 -1.88 -8.21 10.45
N GLU A 16 -1.58 -9.50 10.33
CA GLU A 16 -0.82 -10.24 11.37
C GLU A 16 0.62 -9.71 11.51
N ALA A 17 1.26 -9.31 10.41
CA ALA A 17 2.58 -8.71 10.45
C ALA A 17 2.58 -7.32 11.10
N VAL A 18 1.65 -6.46 10.70
CA VAL A 18 1.49 -5.11 11.25
C VAL A 18 1.14 -5.14 12.73
N ALA A 19 0.35 -6.14 13.16
CA ALA A 19 0.04 -6.38 14.58
C ALA A 19 1.22 -6.98 15.38
N GLY A 20 2.35 -7.27 14.73
CA GLY A 20 3.55 -7.79 15.38
C GLY A 20 3.57 -9.31 15.61
N HIS A 21 2.62 -10.04 15.03
CA HIS A 21 2.49 -11.49 15.23
C HIS A 21 3.12 -12.33 14.13
N ALA A 22 3.23 -11.80 12.90
CA ALA A 22 3.88 -12.47 11.79
C ALA A 22 5.16 -11.71 11.36
N THR A 23 6.17 -12.44 10.96
CA THR A 23 7.45 -11.93 10.44
C THR A 23 7.72 -12.39 9.01
N ARG A 24 6.95 -13.36 8.53
CA ARG A 24 7.11 -13.96 7.22
C ARG A 24 5.78 -14.31 6.58
N ILE A 25 5.66 -13.96 5.30
CA ILE A 25 4.51 -14.29 4.47
C ILE A 25 5.04 -14.94 3.19
N GLU A 26 4.43 -16.02 2.74
CA GLU A 26 4.75 -16.67 1.48
C GLU A 26 3.55 -16.59 0.53
N LEU A 27 3.78 -16.15 -0.70
CA LEU A 27 2.82 -16.18 -1.80
C LEU A 27 3.29 -17.15 -2.86
N ARG A 28 2.47 -18.16 -3.16
CA ARG A 28 2.73 -19.14 -4.22
C ARG A 28 1.69 -18.97 -5.33
N VAL A 29 2.18 -18.96 -6.56
CA VAL A 29 1.37 -19.00 -7.79
C VAL A 29 1.63 -20.36 -8.44
N GLU A 30 0.62 -21.19 -8.45
CA GLU A 30 0.71 -22.57 -8.86
C GLU A 30 -0.05 -22.81 -10.17
N GLU A 31 0.23 -23.91 -10.83
CA GLU A 31 -0.53 -24.34 -12.01
C GLU A 31 -2.03 -24.50 -11.68
N GLY A 32 -2.87 -24.50 -12.70
CA GLY A 32 -4.32 -24.61 -12.51
C GLY A 32 -4.97 -23.39 -11.84
N ASN A 33 -4.33 -22.24 -11.97
CA ASN A 33 -4.83 -20.97 -11.43
C ASN A 33 -5.00 -20.98 -9.90
N ARG A 34 -4.17 -21.76 -9.21
CA ARG A 34 -4.17 -21.87 -7.74
C ARG A 34 -3.24 -20.85 -7.12
N ILE A 35 -3.72 -20.20 -6.08
CA ILE A 35 -2.95 -19.31 -5.21
C ILE A 35 -2.89 -19.87 -3.80
N THR A 36 -1.72 -19.81 -3.20
CA THR A 36 -1.52 -20.14 -1.78
C THR A 36 -0.81 -19.00 -1.09
N VAL A 37 -1.39 -18.51 0.01
CA VAL A 37 -0.78 -17.51 0.89
C VAL A 37 -0.62 -18.13 2.27
N ALA A 38 0.59 -18.09 2.80
CA ALA A 38 0.91 -18.61 4.13
C ALA A 38 1.60 -17.54 4.98
N ASP A 39 1.17 -17.37 6.23
CA ASP A 39 1.83 -16.54 7.22
C ASP A 39 2.32 -17.38 8.42
N ASN A 40 3.22 -16.81 9.21
CA ASN A 40 3.67 -17.38 10.47
C ASN A 40 3.11 -16.63 11.69
N GLY A 41 1.92 -16.07 11.57
CA GLY A 41 1.20 -15.36 12.61
C GLY A 41 0.62 -16.29 13.69
N ARG A 42 -0.42 -15.82 14.37
CA ARG A 42 -1.08 -16.60 15.45
C ARG A 42 -1.91 -17.76 14.96
N GLY A 43 -2.33 -17.74 13.70
CA GLY A 43 -3.34 -18.64 13.16
C GLY A 43 -4.77 -18.17 13.49
N ILE A 44 -5.68 -18.33 12.53
CA ILE A 44 -7.10 -18.06 12.73
C ILE A 44 -7.62 -18.91 13.90
N PRO A 45 -8.44 -18.37 14.84
CA PRO A 45 -9.05 -19.17 15.88
C PRO A 45 -9.88 -20.31 15.35
N VAL A 46 -9.77 -21.48 15.96
CA VAL A 46 -10.45 -22.73 15.58
C VAL A 46 -11.49 -23.18 16.61
N ASP A 47 -11.53 -22.52 17.76
CA ASP A 47 -12.52 -22.80 18.81
C ASP A 47 -13.95 -22.53 18.33
N GLU A 48 -14.93 -23.08 19.04
CA GLU A 48 -16.34 -22.82 18.75
C GLU A 48 -16.67 -21.34 18.84
N HIS A 49 -17.40 -20.86 17.82
CA HIS A 49 -17.71 -19.44 17.72
C HIS A 49 -18.81 -19.03 18.72
N PRO A 50 -18.63 -17.97 19.55
CA PRO A 50 -19.57 -17.63 20.64
C PRO A 50 -21.01 -17.37 20.19
N LYS A 51 -21.19 -16.87 18.94
CA LYS A 51 -22.52 -16.53 18.37
C LYS A 51 -23.10 -17.61 17.45
N TYR A 52 -22.33 -18.64 17.14
CA TYR A 52 -22.73 -19.70 16.17
C TYR A 52 -22.42 -21.07 16.76
N PRO A 53 -23.27 -21.59 17.65
CA PRO A 53 -23.06 -22.89 18.29
C PRO A 53 -22.88 -24.01 17.26
N GLY A 54 -21.93 -24.92 17.51
CA GLY A 54 -21.60 -26.03 16.64
C GLY A 54 -20.73 -25.68 15.42
N LYS A 55 -20.30 -24.41 15.27
CA LYS A 55 -19.40 -23.98 14.21
C LYS A 55 -18.08 -23.44 14.79
N SER A 56 -16.95 -23.83 14.16
CA SER A 56 -15.66 -23.24 14.50
C SER A 56 -15.60 -21.78 14.08
N THR A 57 -14.79 -20.99 14.78
CA THR A 57 -14.53 -19.59 14.40
C THR A 57 -13.96 -19.50 12.99
N LEU A 58 -13.10 -20.45 12.58
CA LEU A 58 -12.60 -20.56 11.22
C LEU A 58 -13.74 -20.69 10.20
N GLU A 59 -14.67 -21.62 10.42
CA GLU A 59 -15.81 -21.82 9.54
C GLU A 59 -16.66 -20.55 9.41
N VAL A 60 -16.95 -19.90 10.52
CA VAL A 60 -17.76 -18.68 10.54
C VAL A 60 -17.06 -17.53 9.77
N ILE A 61 -15.76 -17.34 9.96
CA ILE A 61 -14.98 -16.33 9.25
C ILE A 61 -14.97 -16.56 7.74
N LEU A 62 -14.90 -17.81 7.30
CA LEU A 62 -14.84 -18.17 5.88
C LEU A 62 -16.21 -18.19 5.19
N SER A 63 -17.29 -18.45 5.93
CA SER A 63 -18.63 -18.68 5.35
C SER A 63 -19.67 -17.61 5.68
N THR A 64 -19.32 -16.65 6.56
CA THR A 64 -20.27 -15.61 7.01
C THR A 64 -19.69 -14.22 6.81
N LEU A 65 -20.46 -13.34 6.18
CA LEU A 65 -20.08 -11.95 6.01
C LEU A 65 -20.06 -11.22 7.37
N HIS A 66 -19.13 -10.27 7.54
CA HIS A 66 -19.00 -9.43 8.74
C HIS A 66 -18.72 -10.19 10.06
N SER A 67 -18.15 -11.37 9.98
CA SER A 67 -17.88 -12.22 11.16
C SER A 67 -16.42 -12.24 11.62
N GLY A 68 -15.55 -11.48 10.96
CA GLY A 68 -14.13 -11.45 11.29
C GLY A 68 -13.82 -10.84 12.65
N GLY A 69 -12.87 -11.44 13.39
CA GLY A 69 -12.44 -11.03 14.72
C GLY A 69 -11.78 -9.64 14.83
N LYS A 70 -11.65 -8.91 13.71
CA LYS A 70 -11.08 -7.56 13.65
C LYS A 70 -11.98 -6.49 14.27
N PHE A 71 -13.23 -6.84 14.58
CA PHE A 71 -14.19 -5.94 15.24
C PHE A 71 -14.05 -5.87 16.77
N SER A 72 -13.22 -6.68 17.38
CA SER A 72 -13.21 -6.87 18.84
C SER A 72 -11.95 -6.39 19.55
N GLY A 73 -11.13 -5.48 19.02
CA GLY A 73 -10.03 -5.02 19.85
C GLY A 73 -8.90 -4.21 19.22
N LYS A 74 -8.10 -3.65 20.08
CA LYS A 74 -6.94 -2.79 19.81
C LYS A 74 -5.84 -3.45 18.93
N ALA A 75 -5.87 -4.78 18.78
CA ALA A 75 -4.82 -5.53 18.09
C ALA A 75 -4.74 -5.28 16.57
N TYR A 76 -5.81 -4.80 15.95
CA TYR A 76 -5.90 -4.53 14.51
C TYR A 76 -6.23 -3.07 14.21
N ALA A 77 -5.80 -2.15 15.06
CA ALA A 77 -6.15 -0.74 14.97
C ALA A 77 -5.78 -0.08 13.62
N THR A 78 -4.78 -0.62 12.93
CA THR A 78 -4.31 -0.12 11.62
C THR A 78 -4.38 -1.18 10.52
N SER A 79 -5.41 -2.03 10.57
CA SER A 79 -5.65 -3.12 9.61
C SER A 79 -6.05 -2.59 8.22
N GLY A 80 -5.56 -3.24 7.16
CA GLY A 80 -6.03 -3.02 5.79
C GLY A 80 -7.42 -3.63 5.52
N GLY A 81 -7.78 -4.68 6.26
CA GLY A 81 -9.05 -5.40 6.14
C GLY A 81 -10.16 -4.82 7.01
N LEU A 82 -10.82 -3.77 6.55
CA LEU A 82 -11.77 -2.96 7.34
C LEU A 82 -13.14 -3.59 7.56
N HIS A 83 -13.58 -4.47 6.67
CA HIS A 83 -14.99 -4.89 6.63
C HIS A 83 -15.23 -6.31 7.11
N GLY A 84 -14.18 -7.08 7.45
CA GLY A 84 -14.31 -8.48 7.90
C GLY A 84 -14.96 -9.41 6.88
N VAL A 85 -14.90 -9.06 5.59
CA VAL A 85 -15.55 -9.79 4.49
C VAL A 85 -14.57 -10.36 3.47
N GLY A 86 -13.30 -9.93 3.48
CA GLY A 86 -12.34 -10.24 2.42
C GLY A 86 -12.19 -11.73 2.15
N VAL A 87 -11.89 -12.52 3.18
CA VAL A 87 -11.67 -13.97 3.03
C VAL A 87 -12.97 -14.72 2.73
N SER A 88 -14.10 -14.31 3.31
CA SER A 88 -15.39 -14.93 3.00
C SER A 88 -15.82 -14.69 1.55
N VAL A 89 -15.50 -13.51 1.00
CA VAL A 89 -15.72 -13.21 -0.43
C VAL A 89 -14.78 -14.05 -1.30
N VAL A 90 -13.51 -14.21 -0.93
CA VAL A 90 -12.59 -15.10 -1.67
C VAL A 90 -13.13 -16.52 -1.72
N ASN A 91 -13.59 -17.04 -0.57
CA ASN A 91 -14.20 -18.37 -0.51
C ASN A 91 -15.45 -18.45 -1.40
N ALA A 92 -16.36 -17.49 -1.31
CA ALA A 92 -17.59 -17.49 -2.11
C ALA A 92 -17.34 -17.47 -3.63
N LEU A 93 -16.25 -16.83 -4.06
CA LEU A 93 -15.86 -16.68 -5.46
C LEU A 93 -14.85 -17.75 -5.94
N SER A 94 -14.60 -18.78 -5.13
CA SER A 94 -13.66 -19.86 -5.43
C SER A 94 -14.36 -21.21 -5.50
N SER A 95 -14.02 -22.00 -6.51
CA SER A 95 -14.52 -23.38 -6.66
C SER A 95 -13.86 -24.34 -5.67
N ASP A 96 -12.67 -24.02 -5.21
CA ASP A 96 -11.92 -24.78 -4.22
C ASP A 96 -11.18 -23.82 -3.29
N THR A 97 -11.37 -23.97 -1.99
CA THR A 97 -10.67 -23.26 -0.96
C THR A 97 -10.29 -24.21 0.17
N ARG A 98 -9.01 -24.22 0.54
CA ARG A 98 -8.52 -24.98 1.69
C ARG A 98 -7.79 -24.04 2.63
N VAL A 99 -8.13 -24.11 3.90
CA VAL A 99 -7.46 -23.33 4.95
C VAL A 99 -6.82 -24.30 5.93
N GLU A 100 -5.53 -24.10 6.18
CA GLU A 100 -4.80 -24.80 7.24
C GLU A 100 -4.42 -23.77 8.32
N VAL A 101 -4.59 -24.16 9.57
CA VAL A 101 -4.23 -23.36 10.74
C VAL A 101 -3.34 -24.16 11.65
N ALA A 102 -2.13 -23.66 11.87
CA ALA A 102 -1.20 -24.16 12.88
C ALA A 102 -1.28 -23.24 14.10
N ARG A 103 -1.94 -23.70 15.14
CA ARG A 103 -2.20 -22.96 16.37
C ARG A 103 -2.05 -23.88 17.59
N ASP A 104 -1.46 -23.37 18.65
CA ASP A 104 -1.25 -24.13 19.91
C ASP A 104 -0.58 -25.50 19.69
N LYS A 105 0.39 -25.54 18.74
CA LYS A 105 1.14 -26.73 18.34
C LYS A 105 0.32 -27.85 17.69
N GLN A 106 -0.91 -27.55 17.28
CA GLN A 106 -1.79 -28.43 16.53
C GLN A 106 -2.06 -27.87 15.14
N LEU A 107 -2.22 -28.75 14.16
CA LEU A 107 -2.58 -28.42 12.79
C LEU A 107 -4.04 -28.78 12.55
N TYR A 108 -4.79 -27.81 12.05
CA TYR A 108 -6.18 -27.95 11.65
C TYR A 108 -6.33 -27.65 10.17
N ALA A 109 -7.34 -28.22 9.52
CA ALA A 109 -7.70 -27.89 8.14
C ALA A 109 -9.20 -27.92 7.93
N GLN A 110 -9.68 -27.11 7.01
CA GLN A 110 -11.06 -27.15 6.53
C GLN A 110 -11.10 -26.79 5.05
N SER A 111 -11.96 -27.45 4.30
CA SER A 111 -12.14 -27.23 2.88
C SER A 111 -13.52 -26.67 2.58
N PHE A 112 -13.60 -25.83 1.54
CA PHE A 112 -14.78 -25.11 1.13
C PHE A 112 -14.89 -25.11 -0.40
N SER A 113 -16.09 -24.89 -0.90
CA SER A 113 -16.37 -24.64 -2.30
C SER A 113 -17.50 -23.61 -2.41
N ARG A 114 -17.28 -22.55 -3.18
CA ARG A 114 -18.32 -21.52 -3.45
C ARG A 114 -19.00 -20.99 -2.19
N GLY A 115 -18.21 -20.75 -1.15
CA GLY A 115 -18.66 -20.25 0.15
C GLY A 115 -19.23 -21.30 1.10
N GLN A 116 -19.40 -22.54 0.65
CA GLN A 116 -19.96 -23.62 1.46
C GLN A 116 -18.85 -24.52 2.01
N THR A 117 -19.02 -24.99 3.25
CA THR A 117 -18.10 -25.98 3.82
C THR A 117 -18.30 -27.33 3.14
N LEU A 118 -17.20 -28.05 2.86
CA LEU A 118 -17.21 -29.41 2.32
C LEU A 118 -17.15 -30.48 3.42
N GLY A 119 -16.94 -30.08 4.66
CA GLY A 119 -16.86 -30.97 5.81
C GLY A 119 -16.57 -30.22 7.09
N ALA A 120 -16.51 -30.95 8.19
CA ALA A 120 -16.14 -30.40 9.47
C ALA A 120 -14.65 -29.98 9.53
N LEU A 121 -14.29 -29.19 10.53
CA LEU A 121 -12.89 -28.89 10.84
C LEU A 121 -12.15 -30.20 11.13
N GLU A 122 -11.06 -30.45 10.41
CA GLU A 122 -10.18 -31.62 10.59
C GLU A 122 -9.05 -31.24 11.54
N GLU A 123 -8.76 -32.09 12.51
CA GLU A 123 -7.57 -32.04 13.34
C GLU A 123 -6.52 -32.98 12.76
N LEU A 124 -5.45 -32.43 12.17
CA LEU A 124 -4.43 -33.19 11.45
C LEU A 124 -3.29 -33.69 12.36
N GLY A 125 -3.26 -33.26 13.62
CA GLY A 125 -2.29 -33.71 14.60
C GLY A 125 -1.25 -32.64 14.97
N PRO A 126 -0.23 -33.03 15.77
CA PRO A 126 0.76 -32.12 16.32
C PRO A 126 1.66 -31.49 15.26
N THR A 127 1.94 -30.20 15.41
CA THR A 127 2.87 -29.45 14.58
C THR A 127 3.69 -28.44 15.42
N PRO A 128 4.69 -28.91 16.18
CA PRO A 128 5.37 -28.10 17.18
C PRO A 128 6.16 -26.90 16.60
N ASN A 129 6.58 -27.00 15.33
CA ASN A 129 7.46 -26.02 14.68
C ASN A 129 6.75 -25.13 13.66
N ARG A 130 5.43 -25.26 13.50
CA ARG A 130 4.64 -24.48 12.59
C ARG A 130 3.62 -23.62 13.35
N ARG A 131 3.39 -22.40 12.87
CA ARG A 131 2.32 -21.52 13.34
C ARG A 131 1.84 -20.67 12.18
N GLY A 132 0.62 -20.16 12.30
CA GLY A 132 0.02 -19.25 11.33
C GLY A 132 -1.07 -19.90 10.49
N THR A 133 -1.48 -19.17 9.47
CA THR A 133 -2.57 -19.54 8.57
C THR A 133 -2.04 -19.75 7.15
N THR A 134 -2.53 -20.79 6.49
CA THR A 134 -2.31 -21.00 5.05
C THR A 134 -3.67 -21.06 4.36
N VAL A 135 -3.88 -20.19 3.40
CA VAL A 135 -5.09 -20.14 2.56
C VAL A 135 -4.70 -20.50 1.14
N SER A 136 -5.28 -21.56 0.60
CA SER A 136 -5.12 -21.97 -0.80
C SER A 136 -6.48 -21.94 -1.50
N PHE A 137 -6.56 -21.34 -2.69
CA PHE A 137 -7.83 -21.24 -3.41
C PHE A 137 -7.65 -21.27 -4.93
N VAL A 138 -8.71 -21.68 -5.61
CA VAL A 138 -8.85 -21.64 -7.08
C VAL A 138 -10.11 -20.83 -7.40
N PRO A 139 -10.01 -19.75 -8.18
CA PRO A 139 -11.18 -18.95 -8.58
C PRO A 139 -12.20 -19.80 -9.35
N ASP A 140 -13.48 -19.50 -9.14
CA ASP A 140 -14.55 -20.22 -9.83
C ASP A 140 -14.63 -19.83 -11.32
N VAL A 141 -14.45 -20.80 -12.19
CA VAL A 141 -14.51 -20.60 -13.65
C VAL A 141 -15.89 -20.16 -14.13
N GLU A 142 -16.97 -20.50 -13.41
CA GLU A 142 -18.31 -20.02 -13.73
C GLU A 142 -18.46 -18.50 -13.54
N ILE A 143 -17.63 -17.91 -12.67
CA ILE A 143 -17.64 -16.47 -12.39
C ILE A 143 -16.58 -15.73 -13.21
N PHE A 144 -15.37 -16.27 -13.29
CA PHE A 144 -14.22 -15.60 -13.88
C PHE A 144 -13.91 -16.04 -15.32
N GLY A 145 -14.56 -17.11 -15.81
CA GLY A 145 -14.23 -17.72 -17.10
C GLY A 145 -12.79 -18.24 -17.14
N ASP A 146 -12.17 -18.17 -18.31
CA ASP A 146 -10.79 -18.64 -18.55
C ASP A 146 -9.70 -17.66 -18.09
N ARG A 147 -10.07 -16.65 -17.28
CA ARG A 147 -9.12 -15.64 -16.80
C ARG A 147 -8.09 -16.27 -15.87
N GLN A 148 -6.82 -15.98 -16.15
CA GLN A 148 -5.71 -16.44 -15.34
C GLN A 148 -5.14 -15.32 -14.49
N PHE A 149 -4.54 -15.68 -13.35
CA PHE A 149 -3.69 -14.77 -12.62
C PHE A 149 -2.48 -14.38 -13.45
N SER A 150 -2.08 -13.12 -13.37
CA SER A 150 -0.84 -12.65 -13.96
C SER A 150 0.30 -12.76 -12.94
N PRO A 151 1.27 -13.66 -13.13
CA PRO A 151 2.41 -13.78 -12.21
C PRO A 151 3.16 -12.46 -12.03
N LYS A 152 3.33 -11.69 -13.12
CA LYS A 152 4.00 -10.37 -13.08
C LYS A 152 3.27 -9.37 -12.16
N ARG A 153 1.93 -9.34 -12.19
CA ARG A 153 1.15 -8.47 -11.29
C ARG A 153 1.26 -8.93 -9.83
N LEU A 154 1.19 -10.22 -9.59
CA LEU A 154 1.29 -10.79 -8.25
C LEU A 154 2.70 -10.66 -7.68
N PHE A 155 3.73 -10.79 -8.49
CA PHE A 155 5.12 -10.55 -8.10
C PHE A 155 5.34 -9.11 -7.62
N LYS A 156 4.83 -8.13 -8.37
CA LYS A 156 4.86 -6.73 -7.96
C LYS A 156 4.07 -6.47 -6.68
N LEU A 157 2.89 -7.10 -6.55
CA LEU A 157 2.08 -6.99 -5.35
C LEU A 157 2.80 -7.56 -4.12
N ALA A 158 3.39 -8.75 -4.22
CA ALA A 158 4.17 -9.37 -3.14
C ALA A 158 5.34 -8.46 -2.72
N ARG A 159 6.10 -7.97 -3.68
CA ARG A 159 7.22 -7.07 -3.41
C ARG A 159 6.79 -5.80 -2.69
N SER A 160 5.66 -5.21 -3.08
CA SER A 160 5.14 -4.00 -2.44
C SER A 160 4.86 -4.19 -0.95
N LYS A 161 4.36 -5.35 -0.55
CA LYS A 161 4.10 -5.63 0.87
C LYS A 161 5.36 -5.62 1.72
N ALA A 162 6.50 -6.02 1.18
CA ALA A 162 7.78 -6.02 1.89
C ALA A 162 8.31 -4.62 2.17
N TYR A 163 8.21 -3.68 1.23
CA TYR A 163 8.67 -2.31 1.47
C TYR A 163 7.65 -1.44 2.20
N LEU A 164 6.39 -1.83 2.19
CA LEU A 164 5.33 -1.13 2.96
C LEU A 164 5.36 -1.44 4.45
N PHE A 165 6.02 -2.52 4.84
CA PHE A 165 6.20 -2.88 6.24
C PHE A 165 7.58 -3.54 6.45
N ALA A 166 8.54 -2.75 6.92
CA ALA A 166 9.94 -3.15 7.05
C ALA A 166 10.19 -4.39 7.95
N GLY A 167 9.26 -4.73 8.82
CA GLY A 167 9.35 -5.87 9.74
C GLY A 167 8.96 -7.23 9.15
N VAL A 168 8.61 -7.30 7.86
CA VAL A 168 8.13 -8.54 7.23
C VAL A 168 9.06 -9.01 6.11
N GLU A 169 9.26 -10.32 6.03
CA GLU A 169 9.90 -11.00 4.91
C GLU A 169 8.81 -11.60 4.02
N ILE A 170 8.79 -11.24 2.74
CA ILE A 170 7.87 -11.82 1.76
C ILE A 170 8.62 -12.83 0.90
N ARG A 171 8.15 -14.06 0.87
CA ARG A 171 8.66 -15.13 0.02
C ARG A 171 7.72 -15.32 -1.16
N TRP A 172 8.30 -15.25 -2.34
CA TRP A 172 7.62 -15.50 -3.60
C TRP A 172 7.99 -16.87 -4.14
N LYS A 173 6.99 -17.63 -4.57
CA LYS A 173 7.16 -18.86 -5.33
C LYS A 173 6.19 -18.87 -6.52
N CYS A 174 6.69 -19.31 -7.65
CA CYS A 174 5.92 -19.46 -8.88
C CYS A 174 6.26 -20.80 -9.53
N ALA A 175 5.25 -21.48 -10.06
CA ALA A 175 5.51 -22.68 -10.84
C ALA A 175 6.46 -22.36 -12.02
N GLU A 176 7.40 -23.23 -12.31
CA GLU A 176 8.40 -22.98 -13.36
C GLU A 176 7.79 -22.71 -14.73
N SER A 177 6.66 -23.35 -15.04
CA SER A 177 5.90 -23.13 -16.25
C SER A 177 5.31 -21.72 -16.39
N LEU A 178 5.16 -21.00 -15.26
CA LEU A 178 4.62 -19.64 -15.18
C LEU A 178 5.71 -18.59 -14.95
N ALA A 179 6.95 -19.02 -14.70
CA ALA A 179 8.10 -18.15 -14.50
C ALA A 179 8.55 -17.52 -15.84
N SER A 180 9.20 -16.38 -15.75
CA SER A 180 9.78 -15.67 -16.90
C SER A 180 11.03 -14.91 -16.49
N GLU A 181 11.70 -14.26 -17.46
CA GLU A 181 12.86 -13.42 -17.16
C GLU A 181 12.56 -12.33 -16.12
N ASP A 182 11.36 -11.72 -16.19
CA ASP A 182 10.92 -10.69 -15.25
C ASP A 182 10.34 -11.24 -13.92
N VAL A 183 10.03 -12.54 -13.87
CA VAL A 183 9.34 -13.17 -12.75
C VAL A 183 9.99 -14.51 -12.45
N PRO A 184 10.96 -14.54 -11.53
CA PRO A 184 11.66 -15.78 -11.19
C PRO A 184 10.73 -16.78 -10.50
N ALA A 185 11.10 -18.07 -10.52
CA ALA A 185 10.37 -19.12 -9.82
C ALA A 185 10.39 -18.92 -8.29
N GLU A 186 11.47 -18.36 -7.76
CA GLU A 186 11.60 -18.05 -6.32
C GLU A 186 12.26 -16.68 -6.13
N ALA A 187 11.80 -15.95 -5.11
CA ALA A 187 12.41 -14.71 -4.64
C ALA A 187 12.10 -14.45 -3.18
N VAL A 188 12.96 -13.69 -2.51
CA VAL A 188 12.75 -13.21 -1.14
C VAL A 188 12.85 -11.69 -1.14
N PHE A 189 11.82 -11.04 -0.63
CA PHE A 189 11.77 -9.59 -0.48
C PHE A 189 11.88 -9.20 0.98
N LYS A 190 12.84 -8.34 1.28
CA LYS A 190 13.04 -7.77 2.59
C LYS A 190 13.63 -6.36 2.43
N PHE A 191 12.94 -5.36 2.96
CA PHE A 191 13.34 -3.98 2.89
C PHE A 191 13.45 -3.40 4.31
N PRO A 192 14.62 -3.56 4.99
CA PRO A 192 14.80 -3.06 6.36
C PRO A 192 14.60 -1.56 6.50
N GLY A 193 14.98 -0.78 5.47
CA GLY A 193 14.76 0.66 5.37
C GLY A 193 13.40 1.05 4.76
N GLY A 194 12.51 0.10 4.52
CA GLY A 194 11.14 0.36 4.05
C GLY A 194 11.09 1.07 2.69
N LEU A 195 10.32 2.16 2.63
CA LEU A 195 10.14 2.94 1.40
C LEU A 195 11.45 3.53 0.87
N ALA A 196 12.37 3.94 1.75
CA ALA A 196 13.65 4.51 1.35
C ALA A 196 14.51 3.50 0.57
N ASP A 197 14.55 2.24 1.02
CA ASP A 197 15.29 1.18 0.33
C ASP A 197 14.69 0.91 -1.06
N HIS A 198 13.36 0.84 -1.14
CA HIS A 198 12.70 0.63 -2.43
C HIS A 198 12.89 1.80 -3.38
N LEU A 199 12.81 3.04 -2.87
CA LEU A 199 13.09 4.23 -3.68
C LEU A 199 14.52 4.22 -4.22
N ALA A 200 15.51 3.84 -3.40
CA ALA A 200 16.91 3.76 -3.82
C ALA A 200 17.10 2.74 -4.97
N GLU A 201 16.46 1.58 -4.90
CA GLU A 201 16.45 0.60 -5.99
C GLU A 201 15.78 1.16 -7.25
N GLN A 202 14.63 1.83 -7.09
CA GLN A 202 13.89 2.42 -8.22
C GLN A 202 14.68 3.53 -8.91
N LEU A 203 15.43 4.32 -8.16
CA LEU A 203 16.30 5.35 -8.72
C LEU A 203 17.45 4.76 -9.53
N GLY A 204 17.98 3.60 -9.15
CA GLY A 204 19.00 2.88 -9.92
C GLY A 204 20.25 3.72 -10.20
N GLY A 205 20.61 4.63 -9.29
CA GLY A 205 21.76 5.52 -9.46
C GLY A 205 21.48 6.76 -10.33
N ARG A 206 20.24 7.06 -10.68
CA ARG A 206 19.86 8.30 -11.40
C ARG A 206 20.29 9.52 -10.59
N GLU A 207 20.85 10.51 -11.27
CA GLU A 207 21.23 11.77 -10.68
C GLU A 207 19.99 12.56 -10.23
N CYS A 208 20.03 13.08 -9.01
CA CYS A 208 18.95 13.84 -8.41
C CYS A 208 19.39 15.25 -8.04
N VAL A 209 18.45 16.18 -7.98
CA VAL A 209 18.66 17.57 -7.54
C VAL A 209 19.23 17.63 -6.13
N THR A 210 18.77 16.74 -5.26
CA THR A 210 19.31 16.54 -3.91
C THR A 210 20.11 15.24 -3.88
N THR A 211 21.31 15.27 -3.32
CA THR A 211 22.19 14.09 -3.23
C THR A 211 21.60 12.94 -2.41
N GLN A 212 20.72 13.29 -1.49
CA GLN A 212 19.99 12.32 -0.67
C GLN A 212 18.49 12.50 -0.84
N PRO A 213 17.71 11.43 -0.88
CA PRO A 213 16.25 11.51 -0.85
C PRO A 213 15.78 12.13 0.48
N PHE A 214 14.63 12.78 0.43
CA PHE A 214 13.88 13.16 1.62
C PHE A 214 13.06 11.96 2.06
N ALA A 215 13.55 11.22 3.05
CA ALA A 215 12.89 10.02 3.54
C ALA A 215 12.85 10.01 5.06
N GLY A 216 11.82 9.41 5.62
CA GLY A 216 11.64 9.29 7.06
C GLY A 216 10.33 8.63 7.44
N ASN A 217 10.12 8.55 8.73
CA ASN A 217 8.87 8.09 9.33
C ASN A 217 8.59 8.86 10.62
N GLN A 218 7.33 8.93 11.00
CA GLN A 218 6.90 9.61 12.21
C GLN A 218 5.62 8.97 12.73
N ASP A 219 5.59 8.68 14.03
CA ASP A 219 4.37 8.31 14.72
C ASP A 219 3.48 9.54 14.93
N PHE A 220 2.18 9.35 14.76
CA PHE A 220 1.21 10.40 15.06
C PHE A 220 0.95 10.50 16.57
N PRO A 221 0.60 11.69 17.07
CA PRO A 221 0.20 11.86 18.46
C PRO A 221 -0.98 10.95 18.84
N ASP A 222 -1.12 10.66 20.13
CA ASP A 222 -2.25 9.93 20.70
C ASP A 222 -2.49 8.54 20.10
N GLU A 223 -1.39 7.87 19.70
CA GLU A 223 -1.45 6.56 19.03
C GLU A 223 -2.38 6.54 17.80
N ALA A 224 -2.54 7.67 17.13
CA ALA A 224 -3.41 7.78 15.95
C ALA A 224 -2.89 7.02 14.72
N GLY A 225 -1.64 6.52 14.78
CA GLY A 225 -0.99 5.79 13.71
C GLY A 225 0.40 6.34 13.40
N ARG A 226 0.82 6.18 12.16
CA ARG A 226 2.14 6.65 11.70
C ARG A 226 2.14 6.96 10.21
N VAL A 227 3.16 7.68 9.77
CA VAL A 227 3.44 7.95 8.36
C VAL A 227 4.89 7.59 8.05
N GLU A 228 5.12 7.09 6.84
CA GLU A 228 6.44 6.89 6.24
C GLU A 228 6.44 7.52 4.86
N TRP A 229 7.54 8.17 4.48
CA TRP A 229 7.71 8.81 3.18
C TRP A 229 9.10 8.59 2.63
N ALA A 230 9.20 8.59 1.30
CA ALA A 230 10.46 8.63 0.58
C ALA A 230 10.25 9.41 -0.71
N ILE A 231 11.02 10.48 -0.89
CA ILE A 231 10.88 11.42 -2.01
C ILE A 231 12.24 11.74 -2.57
N ALA A 232 12.36 11.70 -3.90
CA ALA A 232 13.52 12.16 -4.62
C ALA A 232 13.09 13.03 -5.80
N TRP A 233 13.99 13.90 -6.23
CA TRP A 233 13.80 14.77 -7.40
C TRP A 233 14.88 14.45 -8.44
N PRO A 234 14.71 13.38 -9.25
CA PRO A 234 15.65 13.04 -10.31
C PRO A 234 15.68 14.13 -11.37
N LEU A 235 16.85 14.31 -11.97
CA LEU A 235 16.97 15.15 -13.15
C LEU A 235 16.30 14.45 -14.34
N TYR A 236 15.62 15.24 -15.19
CA TYR A 236 14.99 14.75 -16.43
C TYR A 236 14.00 13.59 -16.24
N SER A 237 13.22 13.64 -15.18
CA SER A 237 12.19 12.65 -14.86
C SER A 237 10.78 13.25 -15.02
N ASP A 238 9.86 12.44 -15.52
CA ASP A 238 8.42 12.77 -15.50
C ASP A 238 7.83 12.65 -14.08
N GLY A 239 8.54 11.94 -13.20
CA GLY A 239 8.12 11.63 -11.85
C GLY A 239 7.14 10.47 -11.77
N SER A 240 6.97 9.96 -10.57
CA SER A 240 5.93 8.98 -10.24
C SER A 240 5.46 9.16 -8.80
N THR A 241 4.22 8.78 -8.54
CA THR A 241 3.64 8.85 -7.20
C THR A 241 3.03 7.52 -6.80
N SER A 242 3.28 7.10 -5.57
CA SER A 242 2.72 5.89 -5.00
C SER A 242 2.18 6.18 -3.61
N TRP A 243 0.89 6.00 -3.42
CA TRP A 243 0.16 6.31 -2.22
C TRP A 243 -0.41 5.05 -1.58
N TYR A 244 -0.27 4.92 -0.27
CA TYR A 244 -0.72 3.74 0.46
C TYR A 244 -1.38 4.14 1.79
N CYS A 245 -2.37 3.36 2.19
CA CYS A 245 -2.98 3.43 3.51
C CYS A 245 -3.17 2.01 4.06
N ASN A 246 -2.62 1.74 5.24
CA ASN A 246 -2.66 0.42 5.89
C ASN A 246 -2.21 -0.70 4.93
N THR A 247 -1.09 -0.51 4.23
CA THR A 247 -0.52 -1.38 3.19
C THR A 247 -1.34 -1.55 1.91
N VAL A 248 -2.47 -0.87 1.78
CA VAL A 248 -3.34 -0.91 0.59
C VAL A 248 -2.97 0.23 -0.34
N PRO A 249 -2.73 -0.02 -1.63
CA PRO A 249 -2.49 1.05 -2.59
C PRO A 249 -3.75 1.90 -2.81
N THR A 250 -3.57 3.21 -2.85
CA THR A 250 -4.61 4.20 -3.15
C THR A 250 -4.22 4.99 -4.39
N PRO A 251 -4.38 4.41 -5.59
CA PRO A 251 -3.86 5.00 -6.84
C PRO A 251 -4.44 6.38 -7.15
N ASP A 252 -5.64 6.69 -6.69
CA ASP A 252 -6.28 7.99 -6.84
C ASP A 252 -5.92 8.98 -5.69
N GLY A 253 -4.90 8.64 -4.90
CA GLY A 253 -4.42 9.49 -3.80
C GLY A 253 -5.43 9.65 -2.66
N GLY A 254 -5.60 10.87 -2.20
CA GLY A 254 -6.56 11.23 -1.17
C GLY A 254 -6.04 12.23 -0.15
N THR A 255 -6.61 12.21 1.06
CA THR A 255 -6.31 13.18 2.11
C THR A 255 -4.85 13.11 2.60
N HIS A 256 -4.23 11.94 2.64
CA HIS A 256 -2.80 11.78 2.99
C HIS A 256 -1.89 12.41 1.93
N GLU A 257 -2.21 12.28 0.64
CA GLU A 257 -1.53 13.00 -0.44
C GLU A 257 -1.63 14.51 -0.24
N GLN A 258 -2.85 15.01 0.05
CA GLN A 258 -3.07 16.45 0.28
C GLN A 258 -2.21 16.97 1.41
N GLY A 259 -2.07 16.22 2.50
CA GLY A 259 -1.21 16.56 3.63
C GLY A 259 0.26 16.66 3.24
N LEU A 260 0.79 15.69 2.49
CA LEU A 260 2.16 15.73 1.99
C LEU A 260 2.40 16.92 1.07
N ARG A 261 1.54 17.14 0.09
CA ARG A 261 1.62 18.26 -0.85
C ARG A 261 1.63 19.60 -0.13
N ALA A 262 0.81 19.75 0.91
CA ALA A 262 0.77 20.95 1.74
C ALA A 262 2.07 21.15 2.53
N ALA A 263 2.60 20.08 3.16
CA ALA A 263 3.83 20.12 3.93
C ALA A 263 5.02 20.58 3.07
N LEU A 264 5.20 19.95 1.90
CA LEU A 264 6.30 20.26 0.99
C LEU A 264 6.20 21.70 0.44
N THR A 265 5.01 22.12 0.03
CA THR A 265 4.78 23.46 -0.53
C THR A 265 5.04 24.54 0.51
N LYS A 266 4.48 24.39 1.71
CA LYS A 266 4.69 25.35 2.81
C LYS A 266 6.15 25.38 3.26
N GLY A 267 6.83 24.21 3.29
CA GLY A 267 8.25 24.12 3.63
C GLY A 267 9.12 24.90 2.66
N LEU A 268 8.95 24.71 1.35
CA LEU A 268 9.72 25.43 0.34
C LEU A 268 9.40 26.94 0.31
N ARG A 269 8.15 27.34 0.51
CA ARG A 269 7.77 28.76 0.64
C ARG A 269 8.47 29.41 1.83
N GLY A 270 8.43 28.76 3.01
CA GLY A 270 9.12 29.23 4.22
C GLY A 270 10.63 29.30 4.04
N PHE A 271 11.23 28.29 3.44
CA PHE A 271 12.66 28.29 3.12
C PHE A 271 13.03 29.41 2.14
N GLY A 272 12.19 29.65 1.13
CA GLY A 272 12.35 30.77 0.20
C GLY A 272 12.27 32.14 0.88
N GLU A 273 11.38 32.30 1.84
CA GLU A 273 11.29 33.53 2.66
C GLU A 273 12.56 33.73 3.47
N LEU A 274 13.04 32.70 4.18
CA LEU A 274 14.26 32.74 4.97
C LEU A 274 15.52 33.05 4.14
N THR A 275 15.56 32.57 2.90
CA THR A 275 16.70 32.78 1.99
C THR A 275 16.57 34.00 1.07
N GLY A 276 15.50 34.79 1.21
CA GLY A 276 15.26 35.99 0.43
C GLY A 276 14.71 35.79 -0.97
N ALA A 277 14.28 34.57 -1.30
CA ALA A 277 13.65 34.23 -2.58
C ALA A 277 12.15 34.63 -2.60
N LYS A 278 11.87 35.90 -2.70
CA LYS A 278 10.50 36.50 -2.57
C LYS A 278 9.44 35.86 -3.47
N LYS A 279 9.82 35.36 -4.65
CA LYS A 279 8.90 34.67 -5.58
C LYS A 279 8.43 33.30 -5.07
N ALA A 280 9.11 32.70 -4.10
CA ALA A 280 8.76 31.38 -3.57
C ALA A 280 7.35 31.31 -2.98
N LYS A 281 6.77 32.44 -2.57
CA LYS A 281 5.35 32.54 -2.12
C LYS A 281 4.35 32.07 -3.17
N ASP A 282 4.70 32.17 -4.45
CA ASP A 282 3.83 31.82 -5.60
C ASP A 282 3.95 30.35 -6.03
N LEU A 283 4.80 29.55 -5.36
CA LEU A 283 4.94 28.12 -5.58
C LEU A 283 3.61 27.40 -5.34
N THR A 284 3.30 26.45 -6.18
CA THR A 284 2.16 25.53 -6.02
C THR A 284 2.64 24.13 -5.69
N ALA A 285 1.75 23.27 -5.19
CA ALA A 285 2.09 21.88 -4.95
C ALA A 285 2.50 21.16 -6.25
N ASP A 286 1.94 21.51 -7.38
CA ASP A 286 2.32 20.91 -8.66
C ASP A 286 3.74 21.27 -9.06
N ASP A 287 4.21 22.49 -8.76
CA ASP A 287 5.60 22.88 -9.02
C ASP A 287 6.58 22.00 -8.23
N VAL A 288 6.22 21.61 -7.01
CA VAL A 288 7.04 20.77 -6.13
C VAL A 288 7.01 19.30 -6.56
N MET A 289 5.83 18.82 -6.95
CA MET A 289 5.58 17.40 -7.24
C MET A 289 6.00 16.98 -8.64
N THR A 290 6.01 17.91 -9.60
CA THR A 290 6.37 17.60 -11.00
C THR A 290 7.79 17.05 -11.07
N GLY A 291 7.94 15.89 -11.70
CA GLY A 291 9.23 15.20 -11.85
C GLY A 291 9.78 14.54 -10.58
N ALA A 292 9.06 14.61 -9.46
CA ALA A 292 9.44 13.92 -8.24
C ALA A 292 9.02 12.43 -8.27
N GLU A 293 9.87 11.58 -7.70
CA GLU A 293 9.53 10.21 -7.35
C GLU A 293 9.05 10.22 -5.90
N VAL A 294 7.78 9.91 -5.67
CA VAL A 294 7.14 10.07 -4.36
C VAL A 294 6.50 8.78 -3.91
N MET A 295 6.83 8.40 -2.69
CA MET A 295 6.17 7.29 -1.99
C MET A 295 5.69 7.79 -0.63
N LEU A 296 4.45 7.51 -0.28
CA LEU A 296 3.86 7.83 1.01
C LEU A 296 3.00 6.66 1.49
N SER A 297 3.22 6.23 2.71
CA SER A 297 2.43 5.20 3.39
C SER A 297 1.97 5.71 4.74
N VAL A 298 0.66 5.68 4.97
CA VAL A 298 0.07 6.00 6.27
C VAL A 298 -0.53 4.75 6.89
N PHE A 299 -0.44 4.66 8.21
CA PHE A 299 -1.14 3.67 9.03
C PHE A 299 -2.04 4.44 9.98
N ILE A 300 -3.34 4.32 9.81
CA ILE A 300 -4.34 5.02 10.62
C ILE A 300 -5.45 4.06 11.05
N ARG A 301 -6.14 4.42 12.12
CA ARG A 301 -7.30 3.66 12.61
C ARG A 301 -8.52 3.97 11.75
N ASP A 302 -9.33 2.96 11.48
CA ASP A 302 -10.62 3.08 10.81
C ASP A 302 -10.61 4.00 9.57
N PRO A 303 -9.68 3.78 8.60
CA PRO A 303 -9.59 4.63 7.42
C PRO A 303 -10.87 4.57 6.60
N GLN A 304 -11.27 5.72 6.07
CA GLN A 304 -12.42 5.85 5.18
C GLN A 304 -11.93 5.99 3.74
N PHE A 305 -12.58 5.29 2.83
CA PHE A 305 -12.27 5.32 1.40
C PHE A 305 -13.50 5.72 0.59
N GLN A 306 -13.29 6.26 -0.59
CA GLN A 306 -14.35 6.69 -1.49
C GLN A 306 -15.20 5.50 -2.01
N SER A 307 -14.61 4.31 -2.14
CA SER A 307 -15.23 3.12 -2.71
C SER A 307 -14.72 1.85 -2.03
N GLN A 308 -15.39 0.73 -2.29
CA GLN A 308 -14.98 -0.59 -1.83
C GLN A 308 -13.62 -1.04 -2.39
N THR A 309 -13.21 -0.51 -3.54
CA THR A 309 -11.89 -0.77 -4.14
C THR A 309 -10.75 -0.06 -3.43
N LYS A 310 -11.05 0.86 -2.50
CA LYS A 310 -10.10 1.61 -1.67
C LYS A 310 -9.13 2.48 -2.48
N ASP A 311 -9.51 2.88 -3.69
CA ASP A 311 -8.63 3.62 -4.60
C ASP A 311 -8.26 5.01 -4.11
N ARG A 312 -9.07 5.61 -3.22
CA ARG A 312 -8.87 6.95 -2.69
C ARG A 312 -9.19 7.04 -1.19
N LEU A 313 -8.23 7.54 -0.41
CA LEU A 313 -8.43 7.82 1.02
C LEU A 313 -9.23 9.11 1.22
N THR A 314 -10.26 9.05 2.08
CA THR A 314 -11.14 10.20 2.38
C THR A 314 -11.16 10.60 3.85
N SER A 315 -10.44 9.90 4.73
CA SER A 315 -10.30 10.25 6.16
C SER A 315 -9.82 11.69 6.34
N PRO A 316 -10.63 12.64 6.86
CA PRO A 316 -10.28 14.07 6.87
C PRO A 316 -9.05 14.37 7.73
N GLU A 317 -8.88 13.64 8.84
CA GLU A 317 -7.77 13.80 9.77
C GLU A 317 -6.40 13.47 9.17
N ALA A 318 -6.35 12.57 8.17
CA ALA A 318 -5.09 12.14 7.56
C ALA A 318 -4.33 13.31 6.92
N ALA A 319 -5.03 14.28 6.33
CA ALA A 319 -4.38 15.45 5.73
C ALA A 319 -3.57 16.24 6.78
N ARG A 320 -4.19 16.55 7.92
CA ARG A 320 -3.55 17.31 9.01
C ARG A 320 -2.44 16.50 9.68
N LEU A 321 -2.68 15.22 9.95
CA LEU A 321 -1.69 14.36 10.60
C LEU A 321 -0.42 14.24 9.74
N VAL A 322 -0.56 14.00 8.46
CA VAL A 322 0.57 13.92 7.53
C VAL A 322 1.27 15.26 7.37
N GLU A 323 0.51 16.36 7.18
CA GLU A 323 1.10 17.69 7.06
C GLU A 323 1.96 18.03 8.27
N ASN A 324 1.44 17.85 9.47
CA ASN A 324 2.16 18.18 10.71
C ASN A 324 3.40 17.30 10.89
N ALA A 325 3.26 15.98 10.66
CA ALA A 325 4.37 15.06 10.83
C ALA A 325 5.52 15.31 9.85
N VAL A 326 5.20 15.56 8.58
CA VAL A 326 6.21 15.70 7.52
C VAL A 326 6.84 17.10 7.52
N ARG A 327 6.09 18.15 7.91
CA ARG A 327 6.50 19.53 7.80
C ARG A 327 7.80 19.83 8.53
N ASP A 328 7.90 19.46 9.80
CA ASP A 328 9.08 19.74 10.61
C ASP A 328 10.32 19.02 10.08
N HIS A 329 10.14 17.77 9.65
CA HIS A 329 11.23 17.00 9.02
C HIS A 329 11.70 17.63 7.71
N PHE A 330 10.77 18.17 6.92
CA PHE A 330 11.11 18.81 5.65
C PHE A 330 11.79 20.16 5.84
N ASP A 331 11.32 20.96 6.79
CA ASP A 331 11.96 22.22 7.16
C ASP A 331 13.41 21.98 7.63
N HIS A 332 13.62 20.92 8.42
CA HIS A 332 14.95 20.50 8.84
C HIS A 332 15.80 20.00 7.65
N PHE A 333 15.25 19.17 6.78
CA PHE A 333 15.93 18.68 5.57
C PHE A 333 16.43 19.81 4.67
N LEU A 334 15.67 20.90 4.53
CA LEU A 334 16.03 22.06 3.73
C LEU A 334 17.12 22.91 4.41
N SER A 335 17.07 23.05 5.74
CA SER A 335 17.94 23.97 6.50
C SER A 335 19.22 23.31 7.04
N ASP A 336 19.22 22.01 7.28
CA ASP A 336 20.40 21.25 7.71
C ASP A 336 21.54 21.31 6.68
N ASN A 337 21.21 21.38 5.41
CA ASN A 337 22.15 21.62 4.32
C ASN A 337 21.60 22.71 3.39
N MET A 338 22.08 23.93 3.56
CA MET A 338 21.60 25.11 2.83
C MET A 338 21.78 25.00 1.31
N ASP A 339 22.85 24.35 0.84
CA ASP A 339 23.08 24.16 -0.60
C ASP A 339 22.08 23.18 -1.20
N ARG A 340 21.76 22.12 -0.48
CA ARG A 340 20.69 21.18 -0.85
C ARG A 340 19.32 21.88 -0.92
N GLY A 341 18.97 22.66 0.11
CA GLY A 341 17.73 23.42 0.14
C GLY A 341 17.63 24.44 -0.99
N LYS A 342 18.69 25.15 -1.28
CA LYS A 342 18.75 26.11 -2.39
C LYS A 342 18.68 25.44 -3.76
N ALA A 343 19.33 24.29 -3.94
CA ALA A 343 19.27 23.52 -5.19
C ALA A 343 17.83 23.07 -5.47
N LEU A 344 17.16 22.50 -4.46
CA LEU A 344 15.76 22.08 -4.61
C LEU A 344 14.83 23.27 -4.87
N LEU A 345 14.96 24.35 -4.10
CA LEU A 345 14.15 25.55 -4.31
C LEU A 345 14.36 26.13 -5.72
N GLY A 346 15.61 26.21 -6.20
CA GLY A 346 15.94 26.68 -7.54
C GLY A 346 15.23 25.89 -8.62
N GLN A 347 15.32 24.55 -8.57
CA GLN A 347 14.64 23.66 -9.52
C GLN A 347 13.11 23.83 -9.51
N VAL A 348 12.51 23.93 -8.32
CA VAL A 348 11.07 24.08 -8.20
C VAL A 348 10.62 25.47 -8.69
N MET A 349 11.42 26.50 -8.48
CA MET A 349 11.16 27.84 -9.01
C MET A 349 11.24 27.89 -10.54
N GLU A 350 12.17 27.18 -11.17
CA GLU A 350 12.23 27.05 -12.64
C GLU A 350 10.92 26.45 -13.19
N ARG A 351 10.40 25.40 -12.55
CA ARG A 351 9.10 24.79 -12.93
C ARG A 351 7.94 25.77 -12.75
N MET A 352 7.95 26.57 -11.68
CA MET A 352 6.97 27.63 -11.47
C MET A 352 7.03 28.66 -12.61
N ASP A 353 8.22 29.14 -12.96
CA ASP A 353 8.37 30.13 -14.04
C ASP A 353 7.91 29.56 -15.40
N GLU A 354 8.18 28.30 -15.70
CA GLU A 354 7.64 27.62 -16.89
C GLU A 354 6.10 27.54 -16.87
N ARG A 355 5.52 27.17 -15.73
CA ARG A 355 4.04 27.14 -15.57
C ARG A 355 3.42 28.52 -15.81
N LEU A 356 4.02 29.56 -15.22
CA LEU A 356 3.53 30.93 -15.38
C LEU A 356 3.66 31.40 -16.83
N ARG A 357 4.77 31.11 -17.51
CA ARG A 357 4.98 31.41 -18.93
C ARG A 357 3.92 30.72 -19.81
N ARG A 358 3.70 29.42 -19.63
CA ARG A 358 2.68 28.67 -20.37
C ARG A 358 1.26 29.24 -20.12
N LYS A 359 0.97 29.69 -18.91
CA LYS A 359 -0.31 30.34 -18.59
C LYS A 359 -0.48 31.65 -19.36
N GLN A 360 0.54 32.51 -19.38
CA GLN A 360 0.54 33.78 -20.10
C GLN A 360 0.34 33.56 -21.61
N GLU A 361 1.07 32.62 -22.21
CA GLU A 361 0.94 32.26 -23.63
C GLU A 361 -0.49 31.81 -23.97
N ARG A 362 -1.11 30.99 -23.12
CA ARG A 362 -2.51 30.56 -23.30
C ARG A 362 -3.50 31.73 -23.20
N GLU A 363 -3.28 32.66 -22.27
CA GLU A 363 -4.12 33.86 -22.13
C GLU A 363 -4.00 34.77 -23.34
N ILE A 364 -2.79 34.99 -23.87
CA ILE A 364 -2.55 35.77 -25.08
C ILE A 364 -3.28 35.11 -26.26
N LYS A 365 -3.11 33.80 -26.50
CA LYS A 365 -3.80 33.08 -27.55
C LYS A 365 -5.34 33.18 -27.45
N ARG A 366 -5.90 33.09 -26.22
CA ARG A 366 -7.35 33.28 -25.99
C ARG A 366 -7.81 34.68 -26.36
N LYS A 367 -7.08 35.71 -25.91
CA LYS A 367 -7.42 37.13 -26.22
C LYS A 367 -7.36 37.40 -27.74
N THR A 368 -6.33 36.88 -28.41
CA THR A 368 -6.19 37.02 -29.87
C THR A 368 -7.32 36.31 -30.60
N ALA A 369 -7.69 35.09 -30.22
CA ALA A 369 -8.80 34.35 -30.83
C ALA A 369 -10.15 35.02 -30.59
N THR A 370 -10.36 35.64 -29.42
CA THR A 370 -11.59 36.38 -29.09
C THR A 370 -11.71 37.67 -29.91
N ASN A 371 -10.59 38.38 -30.11
CA ASN A 371 -10.55 39.59 -30.92
C ASN A 371 -10.76 39.27 -32.43
N ALA A 372 -10.22 38.18 -32.91
CA ALA A 372 -10.45 37.75 -34.30
C ALA A 372 -11.90 37.33 -34.55
N LYS A 373 -12.64 36.84 -33.55
CA LYS A 373 -14.07 36.55 -33.66
C LYS A 373 -14.97 37.83 -33.58
N LYS A 374 -14.49 38.91 -32.98
CA LYS A 374 -15.22 40.20 -32.95
C LYS A 374 -15.05 41.02 -34.21
N LEU A 375 -14.08 40.72 -35.04
CA LEU A 375 -13.77 41.39 -36.31
C LEU A 375 -14.38 40.70 -37.55
N ARG A 376 -15.11 39.62 -37.36
CA ARG A 376 -16.00 38.95 -38.32
C ARG A 376 -17.46 39.19 -37.98
#